data_173426175ad6686cd2891aa3463a5793
#
_entry.id   173426175ad6686cd2891aa3463a5793
#
_cell.length_a   1.000
_cell.length_b   1.000
_cell.length_c   1.000
_cell.angle_alpha   90.00
_cell.angle_beta   90.00
_cell.angle_gamma   90.00
#
_symmetry.space_group_name_H-M   'P 1'
#
loop_
_entity.id
_entity.type
_entity.pdbx_description
1 polymer ?
#
loop_
_entity_poly.entity_id
_entity_poly.type
_entity_poly.pdbx_seq_one_letter_code
_entity_poly.pdbx_strand_id
1 'polypeptide(L)'
;GSVIGAANNKQTIYASASAQGAGSATQNLNLSVADSTIYSDILALSESENSVGTTTNVNMNVARSYWEGNAYTFNSGDKAGSNLDINLSDSSVWKGKVSGAGDANVSLQNGSVWNVTGSSTVDALAVKDSTVNITKATVNTGTFVSQNGTLIVDASSENTLDISGKASGDLRVYSAGSLDLINEQTAFISTGKDSTLKATGTTEGGLYQYDLTQGADGNFYFVKNTHKASNASSVIQAMAAAPANVANLQADTLSARQDAVRLSENDKGGVWIQYFGGKQKHTTAGNASYDLDVNGVMLGGDTRFITEDGSWLAGVAMSSAKGDMTTMQSKGDTEGYSFHAYLSRQYNNGIFIDTAAQFGHYSNTADVRLMNGGGTIKADFNTNGFGAMVKGGYTWKDGNGLFIQPYAKLSALTLEGVDYQLNGVDVHSDSYNSVLGEAGTRVGYDFAVGNATVKPYLNLAALNEFSDGNKVRLGDESVNASIDGAAFRVGAGVQADITKNMGAYASLDYTKGDDIENPLQGVVGINVTW
;
A
#
# COMPACT_ATOMS: atom_id res chain seq x y z
N GLY A 1 -23.44 -26.85 24.41
CA GLY A 1 -22.43 -27.71 23.83
C GLY A 1 -21.66 -28.52 24.88
N SER A 2 -21.12 -29.61 24.48
CA SER A 2 -20.32 -30.50 25.31
C SER A 2 -18.82 -30.34 24.98
N VAL A 3 -17.95 -30.70 25.93
CA VAL A 3 -16.52 -30.83 25.69
C VAL A 3 -16.15 -32.32 25.84
N ILE A 4 -15.48 -32.88 24.83
CA ILE A 4 -14.99 -34.24 24.82
C ILE A 4 -13.47 -34.22 24.77
N GLY A 5 -12.81 -34.78 25.78
CA GLY A 5 -11.36 -34.77 25.92
C GLY A 5 -10.79 -33.44 26.44
N ALA A 6 -9.48 -33.29 26.37
CA ALA A 6 -8.77 -32.06 26.75
C ALA A 6 -7.62 -31.83 25.77
N ALA A 7 -7.29 -30.55 25.49
CA ALA A 7 -6.24 -30.16 24.52
C ALA A 7 -4.85 -30.75 24.85
N ASN A 8 -4.54 -30.87 26.14
CA ASN A 8 -3.26 -31.42 26.64
C ASN A 8 -3.28 -32.93 26.90
N ASN A 9 -4.44 -33.59 26.74
CA ASN A 9 -4.62 -35.03 26.94
C ASN A 9 -5.68 -35.56 25.97
N LYS A 10 -5.30 -35.62 24.69
CA LYS A 10 -6.18 -36.13 23.63
C LYS A 10 -6.36 -37.64 23.78
N GLN A 11 -7.60 -38.08 23.67
CA GLN A 11 -7.96 -39.49 23.59
C GLN A 11 -8.06 -39.92 22.13
N THR A 12 -8.09 -41.19 21.86
CA THR A 12 -8.39 -41.72 20.51
C THR A 12 -9.75 -42.41 20.51
N ILE A 13 -10.62 -41.97 19.62
CA ILE A 13 -11.85 -42.66 19.31
C ILE A 13 -11.56 -43.57 18.11
N TYR A 14 -11.77 -44.87 18.26
CA TYR A 14 -11.46 -45.81 17.20
C TYR A 14 -12.56 -46.80 16.92
N ALA A 15 -12.64 -47.24 15.69
CA ALA A 15 -13.40 -48.44 15.29
C ALA A 15 -12.42 -49.46 14.72
N SER A 16 -12.62 -50.71 15.05
CA SER A 16 -11.75 -51.80 14.62
C SER A 16 -12.54 -52.97 14.11
N ALA A 17 -12.18 -53.48 12.93
CA ALA A 17 -12.62 -54.78 12.42
C ALA A 17 -11.41 -55.72 12.33
N SER A 18 -11.49 -56.87 12.97
CA SER A 18 -10.44 -57.89 12.93
C SER A 18 -11.08 -59.25 12.64
N ALA A 19 -10.48 -60.02 11.77
CA ALA A 19 -10.95 -61.35 11.43
C ALA A 19 -9.80 -62.34 11.31
N GLN A 20 -9.99 -63.50 11.97
CA GLN A 20 -9.07 -64.65 11.94
C GLN A 20 -9.89 -65.88 11.52
N GLY A 21 -9.57 -66.49 10.38
CA GLY A 21 -10.27 -67.70 9.90
C GLY A 21 -11.21 -67.46 8.72
N ALA A 22 -12.19 -68.30 8.53
CA ALA A 22 -13.15 -68.24 7.40
C ALA A 22 -14.33 -67.29 7.74
N GLY A 23 -14.46 -66.16 7.01
CA GLY A 23 -15.55 -65.22 7.17
C GLY A 23 -15.05 -63.77 6.94
N SER A 24 -15.97 -62.81 6.76
CA SER A 24 -15.69 -61.41 6.68
C SER A 24 -16.15 -60.65 7.93
N ALA A 25 -15.45 -59.61 8.33
CA ALA A 25 -15.88 -58.75 9.42
C ALA A 25 -16.02 -57.28 8.91
N THR A 26 -17.13 -56.64 9.30
CA THR A 26 -17.38 -55.24 8.99
C THR A 26 -17.76 -54.50 10.26
N GLN A 27 -17.09 -53.37 10.54
CA GLN A 27 -17.39 -52.44 11.62
C GLN A 27 -17.82 -51.11 11.05
N ASN A 28 -18.90 -50.54 11.55
CA ASN A 28 -19.33 -49.19 11.18
C ASN A 28 -19.42 -48.32 12.44
N LEU A 29 -18.84 -47.14 12.39
CA LEU A 29 -18.92 -46.13 13.45
C LEU A 29 -19.43 -44.82 12.85
N ASN A 30 -20.57 -44.34 13.31
CA ASN A 30 -21.08 -43.03 12.94
C ASN A 30 -20.99 -42.11 14.16
N LEU A 31 -20.19 -41.07 14.04
CA LEU A 31 -20.02 -40.01 15.02
C LEU A 31 -20.71 -38.75 14.52
N SER A 32 -21.61 -38.20 15.31
CA SER A 32 -22.25 -36.92 15.02
C SER A 32 -22.05 -35.97 16.19
N VAL A 33 -21.42 -34.88 15.92
CA VAL A 33 -21.06 -33.86 16.91
C VAL A 33 -21.61 -32.52 16.48
N ALA A 34 -22.38 -31.90 17.36
CA ALA A 34 -22.93 -30.57 17.11
C ALA A 34 -22.78 -29.69 18.34
N ASP A 35 -22.55 -28.37 18.10
CA ASP A 35 -22.48 -27.35 19.14
C ASP A 35 -21.49 -27.69 20.27
N SER A 36 -20.34 -28.32 19.93
CA SER A 36 -19.44 -28.95 20.89
C SER A 36 -17.96 -28.75 20.55
N THR A 37 -17.10 -29.06 21.53
CA THR A 37 -15.63 -29.05 21.34
C THR A 37 -15.10 -30.46 21.56
N ILE A 38 -14.25 -30.94 20.64
CA ILE A 38 -13.64 -32.28 20.70
C ILE A 38 -12.11 -32.14 20.66
N TYR A 39 -11.45 -32.78 21.61
CA TYR A 39 -10.01 -32.98 21.65
C TYR A 39 -9.73 -34.49 21.56
N SER A 40 -9.74 -35.04 20.37
CA SER A 40 -9.62 -36.49 20.14
C SER A 40 -9.08 -36.78 18.76
N ASP A 41 -8.19 -37.75 18.67
CA ASP A 41 -7.84 -38.38 17.41
C ASP A 41 -8.94 -39.39 17.01
N ILE A 42 -9.07 -39.66 15.71
CA ILE A 42 -10.01 -40.64 15.14
C ILE A 42 -9.19 -41.69 14.40
N LEU A 43 -9.49 -42.96 14.60
CA LEU A 43 -8.81 -44.06 13.94
C LEU A 43 -9.81 -45.08 13.38
N ALA A 44 -9.71 -45.34 12.07
CA ALA A 44 -10.31 -46.47 11.41
C ALA A 44 -9.26 -47.57 11.24
N LEU A 45 -9.44 -48.70 11.93
CA LEU A 45 -8.49 -49.80 11.96
C LEU A 45 -9.10 -51.07 11.35
N SER A 46 -8.44 -51.66 10.37
CA SER A 46 -8.87 -52.90 9.76
C SER A 46 -7.72 -53.91 9.73
N GLU A 47 -7.92 -55.10 10.25
CA GLU A 47 -6.92 -56.16 10.33
C GLU A 47 -7.47 -57.46 9.72
N SER A 48 -6.78 -57.97 8.73
CA SER A 48 -7.12 -59.17 7.98
C SER A 48 -6.03 -60.23 8.13
N GLU A 49 -6.36 -61.39 8.63
CA GLU A 49 -5.50 -62.58 8.61
C GLU A 49 -6.06 -63.65 7.68
N ASN A 50 -5.19 -64.46 7.11
CA ASN A 50 -5.56 -65.63 6.29
C ASN A 50 -6.51 -65.32 5.12
N SER A 51 -6.32 -64.16 4.45
CA SER A 51 -7.11 -63.76 3.28
C SER A 51 -8.62 -63.52 3.54
N VAL A 52 -9.01 -63.25 4.76
CA VAL A 52 -10.36 -62.90 5.15
C VAL A 52 -10.59 -61.40 4.97
N GLY A 53 -11.70 -61.00 4.32
CA GLY A 53 -12.03 -59.60 4.14
C GLY A 53 -12.44 -58.92 5.45
N THR A 54 -11.78 -57.82 5.79
CA THR A 54 -12.19 -56.93 6.90
C THR A 54 -12.43 -55.52 6.40
N THR A 55 -13.46 -54.87 6.89
CA THR A 55 -13.78 -53.50 6.53
C THR A 55 -14.16 -52.70 7.76
N THR A 56 -13.53 -51.56 7.96
CA THR A 56 -13.90 -50.59 8.99
C THR A 56 -14.32 -49.29 8.35
N ASN A 57 -15.54 -48.85 8.60
CA ASN A 57 -16.07 -47.59 8.11
C ASN A 57 -16.28 -46.63 9.29
N VAL A 58 -15.65 -45.46 9.26
CA VAL A 58 -15.86 -44.39 10.23
C VAL A 58 -16.41 -43.16 9.50
N ASN A 59 -17.58 -42.71 9.93
CA ASN A 59 -18.20 -41.50 9.43
C ASN A 59 -18.25 -40.46 10.55
N MET A 60 -17.52 -39.37 10.40
CA MET A 60 -17.40 -38.28 11.35
C MET A 60 -18.13 -37.04 10.82
N ASN A 61 -19.25 -36.68 11.44
CA ASN A 61 -20.03 -35.49 11.11
C ASN A 61 -19.87 -34.44 12.20
N VAL A 62 -19.37 -33.26 11.85
CA VAL A 62 -19.07 -32.14 12.76
C VAL A 62 -19.84 -30.91 12.30
N ALA A 63 -20.77 -30.44 13.12
CA ALA A 63 -21.59 -29.27 12.83
C ALA A 63 -21.50 -28.22 13.94
N ARG A 64 -21.29 -26.97 13.60
CA ARG A 64 -21.16 -25.84 14.55
C ARG A 64 -20.21 -26.12 15.73
N SER A 65 -19.09 -26.79 15.45
CA SER A 65 -18.22 -27.37 16.47
C SER A 65 -16.75 -27.15 16.19
N TYR A 66 -15.94 -27.24 17.25
CA TYR A 66 -14.48 -27.21 17.14
C TYR A 66 -13.96 -28.65 17.37
N TRP A 67 -13.12 -29.14 16.46
CA TRP A 67 -12.41 -30.39 16.60
C TRP A 67 -10.91 -30.18 16.49
N GLU A 68 -10.14 -30.63 17.49
CA GLU A 68 -8.69 -30.66 17.48
C GLU A 68 -8.21 -32.10 17.67
N GLY A 69 -7.69 -32.70 16.61
CA GLY A 69 -7.20 -34.06 16.58
C GLY A 69 -6.91 -34.50 15.15
N ASN A 70 -6.17 -35.59 15.04
CA ASN A 70 -5.80 -36.18 13.76
C ASN A 70 -6.75 -37.31 13.38
N ALA A 71 -6.81 -37.59 12.09
CA ALA A 71 -7.58 -38.67 11.54
C ALA A 71 -6.66 -39.70 10.89
N TYR A 72 -6.81 -40.95 11.25
CA TYR A 72 -5.94 -42.03 10.82
C TYR A 72 -6.74 -43.19 10.21
N THR A 73 -6.18 -43.75 9.15
CA THR A 73 -6.61 -45.06 8.60
C THR A 73 -5.47 -46.05 8.73
N PHE A 74 -5.78 -47.27 9.12
CA PHE A 74 -4.80 -48.34 9.26
C PHE A 74 -5.32 -49.66 8.69
N ASN A 75 -4.55 -50.24 7.78
CA ASN A 75 -4.83 -51.54 7.19
C ASN A 75 -3.68 -52.52 7.50
N SER A 76 -4.01 -53.70 7.96
CA SER A 76 -3.05 -54.80 8.13
C SER A 76 -3.59 -56.04 7.45
N GLY A 77 -2.84 -56.59 6.49
CA GLY A 77 -3.20 -57.70 5.65
C GLY A 77 -3.85 -57.33 4.31
N ASP A 78 -3.76 -58.24 3.34
CA ASP A 78 -4.06 -57.99 1.92
C ASP A 78 -5.54 -57.67 1.62
N LYS A 79 -6.43 -58.00 2.53
CA LYS A 79 -7.89 -57.79 2.37
C LYS A 79 -8.48 -56.89 3.46
N ALA A 80 -7.65 -56.16 4.16
CA ALA A 80 -8.07 -55.13 5.10
C ALA A 80 -8.40 -53.83 4.37
N GLY A 81 -9.58 -53.23 4.65
CA GLY A 81 -9.99 -51.93 4.14
C GLY A 81 -10.51 -51.05 5.26
N SER A 82 -9.88 -49.90 5.48
CA SER A 82 -10.38 -48.86 6.38
C SER A 82 -10.80 -47.62 5.58
N ASN A 83 -12.01 -47.14 5.86
CA ASN A 83 -12.61 -45.99 5.20
C ASN A 83 -12.97 -44.95 6.25
N LEU A 84 -12.64 -43.70 5.98
CA LEU A 84 -12.87 -42.57 6.85
C LEU A 84 -13.51 -41.41 6.08
N ASP A 85 -14.78 -41.12 6.38
CA ASP A 85 -15.51 -40.00 5.81
C ASP A 85 -15.63 -38.89 6.88
N ILE A 86 -15.07 -37.70 6.60
CA ILE A 86 -15.11 -36.55 7.48
C ILE A 86 -15.93 -35.45 6.82
N ASN A 87 -17.02 -35.06 7.48
CA ASN A 87 -17.93 -34.02 7.02
C ASN A 87 -17.99 -32.88 8.02
N LEU A 88 -17.52 -31.70 7.64
CA LEU A 88 -17.62 -30.47 8.43
C LEU A 88 -18.70 -29.57 7.83
N SER A 89 -19.57 -29.07 8.68
CA SER A 89 -20.65 -28.16 8.27
C SER A 89 -20.87 -27.02 9.25
N ASP A 90 -21.54 -25.97 8.76
CA ASP A 90 -22.11 -24.89 9.57
C ASP A 90 -21.07 -24.20 10.47
N SER A 91 -20.01 -23.70 9.87
CA SER A 91 -18.93 -22.97 10.54
C SER A 91 -18.11 -23.81 11.53
N SER A 92 -18.02 -25.12 11.29
CA SER A 92 -17.14 -25.98 12.08
C SER A 92 -15.69 -25.75 11.77
N VAL A 93 -14.84 -25.90 12.79
CA VAL A 93 -13.38 -25.75 12.66
C VAL A 93 -12.70 -27.05 13.05
N TRP A 94 -11.91 -27.59 12.15
CA TRP A 94 -11.04 -28.72 12.40
C TRP A 94 -9.57 -28.31 12.36
N LYS A 95 -8.81 -28.70 13.38
CA LYS A 95 -7.37 -28.54 13.46
C LYS A 95 -6.72 -29.91 13.58
N GLY A 96 -6.16 -30.41 12.49
CA GLY A 96 -5.61 -31.76 12.44
C GLY A 96 -5.09 -32.12 11.06
N LYS A 97 -4.62 -33.37 10.93
CA LYS A 97 -4.13 -33.97 9.68
C LYS A 97 -4.82 -35.28 9.42
N VAL A 98 -4.75 -35.75 8.17
CA VAL A 98 -5.18 -37.08 7.74
C VAL A 98 -3.94 -37.88 7.31
N SER A 99 -3.82 -39.10 7.81
CA SER A 99 -2.78 -40.01 7.35
C SER A 99 -3.17 -41.50 7.52
N GLY A 100 -2.60 -42.35 6.71
CA GLY A 100 -2.79 -43.79 6.79
C GLY A 100 -2.82 -44.46 5.42
N ALA A 101 -3.12 -45.76 5.41
CA ALA A 101 -3.10 -46.61 4.21
C ALA A 101 -4.48 -46.96 3.67
N GLY A 102 -5.55 -46.54 4.34
CA GLY A 102 -6.91 -46.71 3.89
C GLY A 102 -7.47 -45.48 3.21
N ASP A 103 -8.71 -45.58 2.73
CA ASP A 103 -9.38 -44.50 2.03
C ASP A 103 -9.86 -43.43 3.02
N ALA A 104 -9.67 -42.16 2.67
CA ALA A 104 -10.12 -41.02 3.46
C ALA A 104 -10.75 -39.95 2.57
N ASN A 105 -11.95 -39.51 2.92
CA ASN A 105 -12.66 -38.45 2.21
C ASN A 105 -12.94 -37.28 3.18
N VAL A 106 -12.76 -36.07 2.71
CA VAL A 106 -13.01 -34.85 3.48
C VAL A 106 -13.96 -33.94 2.72
N SER A 107 -15.03 -33.52 3.36
CA SER A 107 -16.02 -32.60 2.83
C SER A 107 -16.24 -31.44 3.79
N LEU A 108 -16.09 -30.20 3.30
CA LEU A 108 -16.36 -28.98 4.05
C LEU A 108 -17.47 -28.19 3.38
N GLN A 109 -18.41 -27.68 4.18
CA GLN A 109 -19.50 -26.85 3.69
C GLN A 109 -19.92 -25.76 4.68
N ASN A 110 -20.57 -24.72 4.16
CA ASN A 110 -21.22 -23.66 4.95
C ASN A 110 -20.28 -22.98 5.96
N GLY A 111 -19.18 -22.41 5.49
CA GLY A 111 -18.26 -21.63 6.31
C GLY A 111 -17.31 -22.45 7.18
N SER A 112 -17.20 -23.75 6.95
CA SER A 112 -16.30 -24.61 7.73
C SER A 112 -14.84 -24.40 7.37
N VAL A 113 -13.93 -24.71 8.31
CA VAL A 113 -12.49 -24.48 8.16
C VAL A 113 -11.72 -25.74 8.56
N TRP A 114 -10.84 -26.21 7.69
CA TRP A 114 -9.83 -27.21 8.02
C TRP A 114 -8.45 -26.55 8.10
N ASN A 115 -7.92 -26.45 9.31
CA ASN A 115 -6.54 -26.02 9.57
C ASN A 115 -5.65 -27.27 9.58
N VAL A 116 -4.93 -27.47 8.48
CA VAL A 116 -4.07 -28.64 8.29
C VAL A 116 -2.78 -28.47 9.10
N THR A 117 -2.52 -29.41 10.01
CA THR A 117 -1.39 -29.32 10.95
C THR A 117 -0.15 -30.09 10.51
N GLY A 118 -0.24 -30.88 9.46
CA GLY A 118 0.86 -31.67 8.89
C GLY A 118 0.45 -32.30 7.58
N SER A 119 1.41 -32.85 6.84
CA SER A 119 1.16 -33.51 5.55
C SER A 119 0.00 -34.47 5.65
N SER A 120 -0.95 -34.32 4.76
CA SER A 120 -2.22 -35.04 4.75
C SER A 120 -2.45 -35.69 3.40
N THR A 121 -3.05 -36.90 3.40
CA THR A 121 -3.44 -37.62 2.19
C THR A 121 -4.91 -38.00 2.30
N VAL A 122 -5.68 -37.64 1.29
CA VAL A 122 -7.10 -37.96 1.17
C VAL A 122 -7.43 -38.41 -0.24
N ASP A 123 -8.44 -39.27 -0.42
CA ASP A 123 -8.84 -39.73 -1.74
C ASP A 123 -9.74 -38.73 -2.44
N ALA A 124 -10.60 -38.07 -1.67
CA ALA A 124 -11.43 -36.98 -2.18
C ALA A 124 -11.48 -35.81 -1.20
N LEU A 125 -11.36 -34.60 -1.75
CA LEU A 125 -11.54 -33.34 -1.02
C LEU A 125 -12.62 -32.52 -1.71
N ALA A 126 -13.68 -32.20 -0.99
CA ALA A 126 -14.76 -31.33 -1.45
C ALA A 126 -14.86 -30.10 -0.56
N VAL A 127 -14.85 -28.90 -1.17
CA VAL A 127 -14.88 -27.62 -0.45
C VAL A 127 -16.00 -26.75 -1.04
N LYS A 128 -17.04 -26.53 -0.24
CA LYS A 128 -18.16 -25.68 -0.63
C LYS A 128 -18.35 -24.56 0.38
N ASP A 129 -18.27 -23.30 -0.08
CA ASP A 129 -18.41 -22.10 0.77
C ASP A 129 -17.55 -22.21 2.06
N SER A 130 -16.35 -22.78 1.97
CA SER A 130 -15.53 -23.20 3.10
C SER A 130 -14.03 -23.01 2.83
N THR A 131 -13.20 -23.20 3.85
CA THR A 131 -11.78 -22.90 3.79
C THR A 131 -10.91 -24.10 4.15
N VAL A 132 -9.86 -24.32 3.38
CA VAL A 132 -8.74 -25.21 3.73
C VAL A 132 -7.49 -24.37 3.92
N ASN A 133 -6.88 -24.45 5.10
CA ASN A 133 -5.65 -23.71 5.42
C ASN A 133 -4.48 -24.69 5.48
N ILE A 134 -3.56 -24.57 4.53
CA ILE A 134 -2.38 -25.42 4.37
C ILE A 134 -1.06 -24.68 4.59
N THR A 135 -1.06 -23.52 5.24
CA THR A 135 0.14 -22.69 5.45
C THR A 135 1.31 -23.44 6.10
N LYS A 136 1.07 -24.59 6.72
CA LYS A 136 2.08 -25.40 7.42
C LYS A 136 2.24 -26.82 6.87
N ALA A 137 1.59 -27.14 5.75
CA ALA A 137 1.51 -28.53 5.31
C ALA A 137 1.15 -28.66 3.82
N THR A 138 1.42 -29.83 3.27
CA THR A 138 0.94 -30.24 1.95
C THR A 138 -0.28 -31.16 2.12
N VAL A 139 -1.29 -30.98 1.26
CA VAL A 139 -2.43 -31.88 1.15
C VAL A 139 -2.36 -32.58 -0.21
N ASN A 140 -2.26 -33.91 -0.19
CA ASN A 140 -2.37 -34.73 -1.38
C ASN A 140 -3.80 -35.26 -1.48
N THR A 141 -4.41 -35.15 -2.65
CA THR A 141 -5.78 -35.66 -2.88
C THR A 141 -5.89 -36.35 -4.24
N GLY A 142 -6.68 -37.42 -4.28
CA GLY A 142 -7.01 -38.07 -5.54
C GLY A 142 -7.94 -37.21 -6.40
N THR A 143 -9.03 -36.69 -5.81
CA THR A 143 -9.97 -35.81 -6.50
C THR A 143 -10.24 -34.54 -5.68
N PHE A 144 -10.45 -33.43 -6.39
CA PHE A 144 -10.77 -32.15 -5.77
C PHE A 144 -11.94 -31.46 -6.45
N VAL A 145 -12.94 -31.09 -5.66
CA VAL A 145 -14.08 -30.31 -6.13
C VAL A 145 -14.26 -29.08 -5.25
N SER A 146 -14.32 -27.91 -5.86
CA SER A 146 -14.53 -26.64 -5.15
C SER A 146 -15.74 -25.90 -5.69
N GLN A 147 -16.56 -25.39 -4.81
CA GLN A 147 -17.64 -24.45 -5.11
C GLN A 147 -17.50 -23.27 -4.15
N ASN A 148 -17.06 -22.11 -4.67
CA ASN A 148 -16.77 -20.93 -3.85
C ASN A 148 -15.85 -21.23 -2.65
N GLY A 149 -14.88 -22.15 -2.85
CA GLY A 149 -13.92 -22.56 -1.84
C GLY A 149 -12.80 -21.55 -1.67
N THR A 150 -12.14 -21.63 -0.51
CA THR A 150 -10.95 -20.83 -0.19
C THR A 150 -9.81 -21.76 0.21
N LEU A 151 -8.64 -21.54 -0.37
CA LEU A 151 -7.37 -22.16 0.02
C LEU A 151 -6.46 -21.08 0.62
N ILE A 152 -5.96 -21.28 1.82
CA ILE A 152 -4.97 -20.41 2.44
C ILE A 152 -3.61 -21.11 2.38
N VAL A 153 -2.66 -20.43 1.74
CA VAL A 153 -1.26 -20.87 1.59
C VAL A 153 -0.32 -19.85 2.22
N ASP A 154 0.93 -20.24 2.40
CA ASP A 154 2.04 -19.33 2.67
C ASP A 154 2.91 -19.27 1.43
N ALA A 155 2.85 -18.17 0.68
CA ALA A 155 3.57 -18.01 -0.57
C ALA A 155 5.11 -17.88 -0.39
N SER A 156 5.58 -17.64 0.83
CA SER A 156 7.02 -17.64 1.17
C SER A 156 7.56 -19.02 1.53
N SER A 157 6.72 -20.05 1.55
CA SER A 157 7.05 -21.42 1.95
C SER A 157 6.62 -22.44 0.89
N GLU A 158 7.16 -23.66 0.98
CA GLU A 158 6.75 -24.78 0.14
C GLU A 158 5.54 -25.49 0.77
N ASN A 159 4.34 -25.11 0.39
CA ASN A 159 3.09 -25.76 0.77
C ASN A 159 2.20 -25.90 -0.47
N THR A 160 1.62 -27.07 -0.68
CA THR A 160 0.95 -27.41 -1.94
C THR A 160 -0.33 -28.18 -1.69
N LEU A 161 -1.39 -27.83 -2.43
CA LEU A 161 -2.52 -28.72 -2.68
C LEU A 161 -2.19 -29.55 -3.93
N ASP A 162 -1.84 -30.82 -3.75
CA ASP A 162 -1.44 -31.73 -4.82
C ASP A 162 -2.59 -32.66 -5.19
N ILE A 163 -3.07 -32.54 -6.43
CA ILE A 163 -4.26 -33.24 -6.93
C ILE A 163 -3.82 -34.19 -8.04
N SER A 164 -3.78 -35.49 -7.73
CA SER A 164 -3.31 -36.51 -8.65
C SER A 164 -4.32 -36.92 -9.73
N GLY A 165 -5.60 -36.67 -9.51
CA GLY A 165 -6.68 -37.00 -10.42
C GLY A 165 -7.47 -35.79 -10.90
N LYS A 166 -8.79 -35.83 -10.81
CA LYS A 166 -9.64 -34.77 -11.36
C LYS A 166 -9.80 -33.61 -10.40
N ALA A 167 -9.55 -32.37 -10.91
CA ALA A 167 -9.82 -31.13 -10.22
C ALA A 167 -10.87 -30.30 -10.98
N SER A 168 -11.85 -29.71 -10.26
CA SER A 168 -12.91 -28.92 -10.87
C SER A 168 -13.50 -27.87 -9.94
N GLY A 169 -14.14 -26.85 -10.53
CA GLY A 169 -14.87 -25.80 -9.84
C GLY A 169 -14.08 -24.51 -9.72
N ASP A 170 -14.44 -23.68 -8.75
CA ASP A 170 -13.82 -22.37 -8.49
C ASP A 170 -13.18 -22.33 -7.10
N LEU A 171 -12.02 -21.69 -7.00
CA LEU A 171 -11.23 -21.62 -5.79
C LEU A 171 -10.59 -20.24 -5.64
N ARG A 172 -10.70 -19.65 -4.47
CA ARG A 172 -9.91 -18.47 -4.11
C ARG A 172 -8.67 -18.89 -3.33
N VAL A 173 -7.51 -18.36 -3.70
CA VAL A 173 -6.26 -18.64 -3.01
C VAL A 173 -5.80 -17.38 -2.29
N TYR A 174 -5.61 -17.49 -0.99
CA TYR A 174 -5.09 -16.43 -0.14
C TYR A 174 -3.70 -16.78 0.37
N SER A 175 -2.80 -15.81 0.30
CA SER A 175 -1.56 -15.81 1.06
C SER A 175 -1.39 -14.46 1.73
N ALA A 176 -0.98 -14.46 2.98
CA ALA A 176 -0.58 -13.23 3.67
C ALA A 176 0.58 -12.59 2.91
N GLY A 177 0.56 -11.26 2.80
CA GLY A 177 1.66 -10.50 2.21
C GLY A 177 2.91 -10.59 3.06
N SER A 178 4.07 -10.56 2.42
CA SER A 178 5.39 -10.65 3.03
C SER A 178 6.36 -9.64 2.40
N LEU A 179 7.45 -9.35 3.08
CA LEU A 179 8.61 -8.66 2.50
C LEU A 179 9.54 -9.64 1.76
N ASP A 180 9.38 -10.95 1.98
CA ASP A 180 10.16 -11.98 1.32
C ASP A 180 9.74 -12.14 -0.14
N LEU A 181 10.70 -12.51 -0.98
CA LEU A 181 10.43 -12.83 -2.38
C LEU A 181 9.69 -14.16 -2.48
N ILE A 182 8.72 -14.22 -3.38
CA ILE A 182 7.97 -15.44 -3.67
C ILE A 182 8.70 -16.19 -4.78
N ASN A 183 8.89 -17.50 -4.59
CA ASN A 183 9.46 -18.37 -5.62
C ASN A 183 8.41 -18.68 -6.69
N GLU A 184 8.55 -18.09 -7.87
CA GLU A 184 7.63 -18.25 -9.00
C GLU A 184 7.64 -19.67 -9.60
N GLN A 185 8.53 -20.55 -9.16
CA GLN A 185 8.59 -21.96 -9.58
C GLN A 185 7.84 -22.90 -8.63
N THR A 186 7.37 -22.41 -7.49
CA THR A 186 6.58 -23.19 -6.54
C THR A 186 5.15 -23.32 -7.02
N ALA A 187 4.70 -24.56 -7.31
CA ALA A 187 3.31 -24.83 -7.60
C ALA A 187 2.50 -24.94 -6.29
N PHE A 188 1.66 -23.93 -6.02
CA PHE A 188 0.79 -23.93 -4.83
C PHE A 188 -0.44 -24.84 -5.00
N ILE A 189 -0.85 -25.09 -6.24
CA ILE A 189 -1.82 -26.12 -6.60
C ILE A 189 -1.22 -26.89 -7.76
N SER A 190 -1.02 -28.19 -7.57
CA SER A 190 -0.59 -29.14 -8.60
C SER A 190 -1.80 -29.89 -9.11
N THR A 191 -2.00 -29.91 -10.42
CA THR A 191 -3.15 -30.57 -11.05
C THR A 191 -2.74 -31.33 -12.30
N GLY A 192 -3.53 -32.31 -12.71
CA GLY A 192 -3.41 -32.91 -14.04
C GLY A 192 -3.85 -31.97 -15.16
N LYS A 193 -3.40 -32.25 -16.40
CA LYS A 193 -3.73 -31.46 -17.60
C LYS A 193 -5.24 -31.37 -17.90
N ASP A 194 -6.03 -32.34 -17.44
CA ASP A 194 -7.48 -32.39 -17.66
C ASP A 194 -8.27 -31.68 -16.55
N SER A 195 -7.60 -30.87 -15.74
CA SER A 195 -8.22 -30.07 -14.69
C SER A 195 -9.10 -28.97 -15.28
N THR A 196 -10.30 -28.83 -14.73
CA THR A 196 -11.23 -27.72 -15.02
C THR A 196 -11.33 -26.73 -13.85
N LEU A 197 -10.43 -26.84 -12.88
CA LEU A 197 -10.35 -25.93 -11.74
C LEU A 197 -9.98 -24.52 -12.22
N LYS A 198 -10.71 -23.53 -11.69
CA LYS A 198 -10.42 -22.11 -11.88
C LYS A 198 -10.00 -21.55 -10.53
N ALA A 199 -8.71 -21.28 -10.37
CA ALA A 199 -8.19 -20.67 -9.15
C ALA A 199 -7.75 -19.24 -9.42
N THR A 200 -8.03 -18.35 -8.46
CA THR A 200 -7.66 -16.93 -8.50
C THR A 200 -7.11 -16.50 -7.15
N GLY A 201 -6.15 -15.59 -7.17
CA GLY A 201 -5.57 -15.04 -5.96
C GLY A 201 -4.53 -13.97 -6.28
N THR A 202 -4.30 -13.10 -5.32
CA THR A 202 -3.24 -12.08 -5.38
C THR A 202 -2.62 -11.96 -4.00
N THR A 203 -1.31 -11.85 -3.96
CA THR A 203 -0.53 -11.57 -2.74
C THR A 203 0.59 -10.61 -3.05
N GLU A 204 1.45 -10.31 -2.10
CA GLU A 204 2.64 -9.50 -2.30
C GLU A 204 3.89 -10.14 -1.69
N GLY A 205 5.03 -9.84 -2.31
CA GLY A 205 6.35 -10.18 -1.83
C GLY A 205 7.37 -9.16 -2.34
N GLY A 206 8.27 -8.69 -1.47
CA GLY A 206 9.22 -7.66 -1.85
C GLY A 206 8.52 -6.40 -2.39
N LEU A 207 8.96 -5.93 -3.55
CA LEU A 207 8.45 -4.70 -4.17
C LEU A 207 7.16 -4.86 -4.98
N TYR A 208 6.69 -6.10 -5.25
CA TYR A 208 5.62 -6.34 -6.23
C TYR A 208 4.48 -7.19 -5.68
N GLN A 209 3.32 -7.04 -6.32
CA GLN A 209 2.23 -7.98 -6.19
C GLN A 209 2.47 -9.18 -7.11
N TYR A 210 1.90 -10.32 -6.71
CA TYR A 210 1.93 -11.57 -7.45
C TYR A 210 0.51 -12.04 -7.70
N ASP A 211 0.19 -12.33 -8.94
CA ASP A 211 -1.12 -12.86 -9.33
C ASP A 211 -1.03 -14.38 -9.52
N LEU A 212 -1.99 -15.14 -8.98
CA LEU A 212 -2.06 -16.57 -9.19
C LEU A 212 -2.40 -16.88 -10.65
N THR A 213 -1.55 -17.62 -11.32
CA THR A 213 -1.64 -17.90 -12.76
C THR A 213 -1.49 -19.40 -13.01
N GLN A 214 -2.31 -19.94 -13.92
CA GLN A 214 -2.19 -21.32 -14.36
C GLN A 214 -1.09 -21.44 -15.43
N GLY A 215 -0.13 -22.33 -15.19
CA GLY A 215 0.93 -22.65 -16.12
C GLY A 215 0.46 -23.58 -17.24
N ALA A 216 1.31 -23.76 -18.27
CA ALA A 216 1.04 -24.68 -19.38
C ALA A 216 0.97 -26.16 -18.96
N ASP A 217 1.52 -26.50 -17.80
CA ASP A 217 1.50 -27.82 -17.17
C ASP A 217 0.18 -28.10 -16.41
N GLY A 218 -0.69 -27.09 -16.27
CA GLY A 218 -1.94 -27.14 -15.55
C GLY A 218 -1.86 -26.69 -14.08
N ASN A 219 -0.65 -26.53 -13.55
CA ASN A 219 -0.43 -26.13 -12.17
C ASN A 219 -0.60 -24.62 -11.97
N PHE A 220 -0.77 -24.18 -10.72
CA PHE A 220 -0.96 -22.78 -10.38
C PHE A 220 0.23 -22.23 -9.58
N TYR A 221 0.71 -21.08 -10.02
CA TYR A 221 1.89 -20.38 -9.50
C TYR A 221 1.54 -18.93 -9.17
N PHE A 222 2.15 -18.37 -8.15
CA PHE A 222 2.16 -16.93 -7.98
C PHE A 222 3.23 -16.31 -8.88
N VAL A 223 2.82 -15.53 -9.86
CA VAL A 223 3.68 -14.88 -10.86
C VAL A 223 3.78 -13.39 -10.57
N LYS A 224 5.01 -12.87 -10.55
CA LYS A 224 5.31 -11.45 -10.29
C LYS A 224 4.65 -10.55 -11.32
N ASN A 225 3.90 -9.56 -10.84
CA ASN A 225 3.32 -8.51 -11.66
C ASN A 225 4.10 -7.20 -11.47
N THR A 226 5.07 -6.94 -12.36
CA THR A 226 5.94 -5.76 -12.27
C THR A 226 5.23 -4.42 -12.50
N HIS A 227 3.97 -4.45 -12.94
CA HIS A 227 3.13 -3.26 -13.09
C HIS A 227 2.30 -2.93 -11.84
N LYS A 228 2.38 -3.76 -10.81
CA LYS A 228 1.66 -3.57 -9.55
C LYS A 228 2.63 -3.51 -8.38
N ALA A 229 2.79 -2.33 -7.80
CA ALA A 229 3.56 -2.17 -6.58
C ALA A 229 2.90 -2.93 -5.42
N SER A 230 3.71 -3.54 -4.55
CA SER A 230 3.24 -4.07 -3.27
C SER A 230 2.82 -2.92 -2.34
N ASN A 231 2.13 -3.22 -1.25
CA ASN A 231 1.84 -2.22 -0.22
C ASN A 231 3.13 -1.67 0.40
N ALA A 232 4.13 -2.53 0.64
CA ALA A 232 5.43 -2.11 1.13
C ALA A 232 6.14 -1.19 0.12
N SER A 233 6.18 -1.57 -1.16
CA SER A 233 6.74 -0.75 -2.23
C SER A 233 6.05 0.61 -2.34
N SER A 234 4.72 0.63 -2.29
CA SER A 234 3.94 1.86 -2.36
C SER A 234 4.27 2.83 -1.23
N VAL A 235 4.45 2.31 -0.01
CA VAL A 235 4.80 3.14 1.15
C VAL A 235 6.24 3.67 1.05
N ILE A 236 7.24 2.83 0.74
CA ILE A 236 8.63 3.29 0.68
C ILE A 236 8.88 4.29 -0.45
N GLN A 237 8.19 4.15 -1.59
CA GLN A 237 8.24 5.12 -2.68
C GLN A 237 7.58 6.45 -2.27
N ALA A 238 6.40 6.40 -1.65
CA ALA A 238 5.71 7.58 -1.16
C ALA A 238 6.50 8.29 -0.06
N MET A 239 7.11 7.57 0.88
CA MET A 239 7.98 8.13 1.92
C MET A 239 9.24 8.80 1.34
N ALA A 240 9.80 8.29 0.25
CA ALA A 240 10.93 8.92 -0.43
C ALA A 240 10.53 10.25 -1.11
N ALA A 241 9.33 10.30 -1.71
CA ALA A 241 8.85 11.45 -2.48
C ALA A 241 8.14 12.54 -1.63
N ALA A 242 7.41 12.16 -0.59
CA ALA A 242 6.58 13.08 0.20
C ALA A 242 7.36 14.25 0.82
N PRO A 243 8.58 14.09 1.36
CA PRO A 243 9.38 15.23 1.85
C PRO A 243 9.69 16.25 0.75
N ALA A 244 9.96 15.80 -0.48
CA ALA A 244 10.20 16.69 -1.62
C ALA A 244 8.94 17.47 -2.00
N ASN A 245 7.76 16.83 -1.94
CA ASN A 245 6.49 17.50 -2.19
C ASN A 245 6.16 18.56 -1.14
N VAL A 246 6.44 18.28 0.14
CA VAL A 246 6.32 19.27 1.22
C VAL A 246 7.29 20.42 1.00
N ALA A 247 8.56 20.16 0.66
CA ALA A 247 9.57 21.17 0.41
C ALA A 247 9.22 22.07 -0.79
N ASN A 248 8.71 21.50 -1.88
CA ASN A 248 8.25 22.23 -3.05
C ASN A 248 7.06 23.15 -2.72
N LEU A 249 6.10 22.66 -1.89
CA LEU A 249 5.00 23.51 -1.43
C LEU A 249 5.47 24.66 -0.54
N GLN A 250 6.48 24.45 0.31
CA GLN A 250 7.11 25.51 1.09
C GLN A 250 7.79 26.55 0.19
N ALA A 251 8.48 26.13 -0.87
CA ALA A 251 9.07 27.02 -1.86
C ALA A 251 8.03 27.83 -2.65
N ASP A 252 6.93 27.21 -3.09
CA ASP A 252 5.80 27.88 -3.75
C ASP A 252 5.15 28.91 -2.81
N THR A 253 5.02 28.57 -1.53
CA THR A 253 4.50 29.47 -0.49
C THR A 253 5.36 30.72 -0.33
N LEU A 254 6.69 30.58 -0.32
CA LEU A 254 7.60 31.73 -0.31
C LEU A 254 7.47 32.58 -1.58
N SER A 255 7.36 31.95 -2.76
CA SER A 255 7.13 32.66 -4.03
C SER A 255 5.85 33.49 -4.00
N ALA A 256 4.79 33.05 -3.30
CA ALA A 256 3.57 33.83 -3.11
C ALA A 256 3.83 35.13 -2.31
N ARG A 257 4.72 35.11 -1.31
CA ARG A 257 5.15 36.33 -0.61
C ARG A 257 5.86 37.31 -1.54
N GLN A 258 6.81 36.84 -2.35
CA GLN A 258 7.55 37.68 -3.31
C GLN A 258 6.59 38.32 -4.34
N ASP A 259 5.60 37.56 -4.80
CA ASP A 259 4.55 38.05 -5.70
C ASP A 259 3.64 39.10 -5.03
N ALA A 260 3.26 38.88 -3.77
CA ALA A 260 2.43 39.82 -3.01
C ALA A 260 3.14 41.17 -2.84
N VAL A 261 4.44 41.19 -2.51
CA VAL A 261 5.25 42.43 -2.43
C VAL A 261 5.33 43.14 -3.78
N ARG A 262 5.48 42.38 -4.87
CA ARG A 262 5.58 42.97 -6.23
C ARG A 262 4.26 43.59 -6.67
N LEU A 263 3.11 43.03 -6.30
CA LEU A 263 1.78 43.54 -6.61
C LEU A 263 1.39 44.71 -5.69
N SER A 264 1.96 44.79 -4.49
CA SER A 264 1.69 45.88 -3.54
C SER A 264 2.42 47.17 -3.91
N GLU A 265 1.75 48.29 -3.74
CA GLU A 265 2.35 49.64 -3.87
C GLU A 265 2.89 50.17 -2.53
N ASN A 266 2.32 49.67 -1.42
CA ASN A 266 2.62 50.13 -0.08
C ASN A 266 3.62 49.26 0.69
N ASP A 267 3.85 48.03 0.25
CA ASP A 267 4.72 47.09 0.96
C ASP A 267 6.21 47.45 0.75
N LYS A 268 6.81 47.99 1.79
CA LYS A 268 8.24 48.33 1.84
C LYS A 268 9.11 47.24 2.48
N GLY A 269 8.51 46.07 2.71
CA GLY A 269 9.04 45.04 3.58
C GLY A 269 8.58 45.21 5.02
N GLY A 270 8.73 44.19 5.82
CA GLY A 270 8.27 44.13 7.19
C GLY A 270 8.22 42.72 7.74
N VAL A 271 7.37 42.50 8.71
CA VAL A 271 7.08 41.17 9.23
C VAL A 271 5.83 40.60 8.53
N TRP A 272 5.86 39.32 8.22
CA TRP A 272 4.74 38.68 7.57
C TRP A 272 4.57 37.28 8.10
N ILE A 273 3.35 36.76 8.01
CA ILE A 273 2.97 35.38 8.32
C ILE A 273 2.01 34.87 7.25
N GLN A 274 2.14 33.63 6.87
CA GLN A 274 1.19 32.97 5.99
C GLN A 274 0.90 31.56 6.45
N TYR A 275 -0.34 31.15 6.27
CA TYR A 275 -0.81 29.78 6.35
C TYR A 275 -0.90 29.20 4.93
N PHE A 276 -0.51 27.97 4.76
CA PHE A 276 -0.57 27.28 3.49
C PHE A 276 -1.05 25.84 3.66
N GLY A 277 -1.60 25.28 2.61
CA GLY A 277 -2.01 23.90 2.58
C GLY A 277 -2.36 23.43 1.18
N GLY A 278 -2.47 22.13 1.04
CA GLY A 278 -2.81 21.51 -0.23
C GLY A 278 -3.12 20.05 -0.11
N LYS A 279 -3.91 19.58 -1.08
CA LYS A 279 -4.15 18.16 -1.35
C LYS A 279 -3.39 17.80 -2.59
N GLN A 280 -2.61 16.75 -2.50
CA GLN A 280 -1.77 16.27 -3.59
C GLN A 280 -2.05 14.80 -3.84
N LYS A 281 -2.05 14.40 -5.10
CA LYS A 281 -2.19 13.02 -5.54
C LYS A 281 -1.10 12.75 -6.56
N HIS A 282 -0.28 11.78 -6.26
CA HIS A 282 0.87 11.49 -7.08
C HIS A 282 0.94 10.00 -7.41
N THR A 283 1.48 9.72 -8.59
CA THR A 283 1.87 8.37 -9.00
C THR A 283 3.37 8.40 -9.32
N THR A 284 4.11 7.46 -8.78
CA THR A 284 5.54 7.34 -9.04
C THR A 284 5.80 6.51 -10.29
N ALA A 285 6.97 6.66 -10.91
CA ALA A 285 7.42 5.83 -12.01
C ALA A 285 7.43 4.31 -11.68
N GLY A 286 7.52 3.97 -10.39
CA GLY A 286 7.41 2.60 -9.88
C GLY A 286 5.97 2.14 -9.60
N ASN A 287 4.96 2.82 -10.15
CA ASN A 287 3.53 2.50 -10.03
C ASN A 287 2.97 2.54 -8.59
N ALA A 288 3.54 3.37 -7.73
CA ALA A 288 2.97 3.67 -6.42
C ALA A 288 2.13 4.94 -6.48
N SER A 289 0.85 4.83 -6.14
CA SER A 289 -0.04 5.99 -6.02
C SER A 289 -0.28 6.33 -4.55
N TYR A 290 -0.23 7.63 -4.22
CA TYR A 290 -0.51 8.10 -2.86
C TYR A 290 -1.16 9.48 -2.86
N ASP A 291 -1.93 9.73 -1.81
CA ASP A 291 -2.48 11.04 -1.47
C ASP A 291 -1.65 11.65 -0.34
N LEU A 292 -1.42 12.97 -0.42
CA LEU A 292 -0.70 13.74 0.59
C LEU A 292 -1.47 15.03 0.91
N ASP A 293 -1.98 15.13 2.13
CA ASP A 293 -2.65 16.33 2.63
C ASP A 293 -1.65 17.14 3.46
N VAL A 294 -1.24 18.29 2.94
CA VAL A 294 -0.23 19.16 3.57
C VAL A 294 -0.86 20.41 4.15
N ASN A 295 -0.42 20.80 5.33
CA ASN A 295 -0.71 22.11 5.91
C ASN A 295 0.50 22.63 6.68
N GLY A 296 0.63 23.97 6.77
CA GLY A 296 1.76 24.58 7.44
C GLY A 296 1.63 26.09 7.62
N VAL A 297 2.60 26.60 8.32
CA VAL A 297 2.74 28.03 8.59
C VAL A 297 4.16 28.48 8.22
N MET A 298 4.27 29.66 7.63
CA MET A 298 5.54 30.31 7.34
C MET A 298 5.53 31.73 7.93
N LEU A 299 6.61 32.07 8.60
CA LEU A 299 6.83 33.38 9.22
C LEU A 299 8.13 33.95 8.71
N GLY A 300 8.14 35.22 8.33
CA GLY A 300 9.36 35.87 7.84
C GLY A 300 9.42 37.39 8.05
N GLY A 301 10.53 37.90 7.66
CA GLY A 301 10.77 39.34 7.61
C GLY A 301 11.61 39.70 6.40
N ASP A 302 11.30 40.84 5.81
CA ASP A 302 12.01 41.36 4.63
C ASP A 302 12.13 42.88 4.66
N THR A 303 12.95 43.39 3.77
CA THR A 303 13.11 44.83 3.58
C THR A 303 13.26 45.16 2.10
N ARG A 304 12.63 46.22 1.67
CA ARG A 304 12.67 46.70 0.29
C ARG A 304 13.53 47.96 0.18
N PHE A 305 14.52 47.92 -0.69
CA PHE A 305 15.40 48.99 -1.00
C PHE A 305 15.03 49.59 -2.36
N ILE A 306 14.72 50.91 -2.40
CA ILE A 306 14.39 51.60 -3.63
C ILE A 306 15.69 52.11 -4.26
N THR A 307 15.84 51.93 -5.57
CA THR A 307 16.94 52.41 -6.40
C THR A 307 16.41 53.28 -7.54
N GLU A 308 17.28 53.99 -8.27
CA GLU A 308 16.85 54.83 -9.40
C GLU A 308 16.15 54.02 -10.51
N ASP A 309 16.55 52.77 -10.73
CA ASP A 309 16.08 51.88 -11.80
C ASP A 309 15.10 50.81 -11.33
N GLY A 310 14.67 50.84 -10.04
CA GLY A 310 13.71 49.86 -9.50
C GLY A 310 13.81 49.64 -8.00
N SER A 311 13.70 48.39 -7.56
CA SER A 311 13.81 48.03 -6.14
C SER A 311 14.42 46.65 -5.94
N TRP A 312 15.03 46.44 -4.79
CA TRP A 312 15.44 45.15 -4.26
C TRP A 312 14.60 44.80 -3.06
N LEU A 313 14.24 43.51 -2.90
CA LEU A 313 13.69 42.95 -1.69
C LEU A 313 14.63 41.86 -1.19
N ALA A 314 15.00 41.89 0.07
CA ALA A 314 15.79 40.84 0.71
C ALA A 314 15.12 40.40 1.99
N GLY A 315 15.04 39.09 2.23
CA GLY A 315 14.36 38.56 3.39
C GLY A 315 14.79 37.17 3.78
N VAL A 316 14.31 36.76 4.96
CA VAL A 316 14.46 35.42 5.53
C VAL A 316 13.13 34.95 6.09
N ALA A 317 12.95 33.64 6.11
CA ALA A 317 11.73 33.03 6.66
C ALA A 317 12.03 31.66 7.28
N MET A 318 11.12 31.24 8.13
CA MET A 318 11.06 29.89 8.68
C MET A 318 9.68 29.31 8.43
N SER A 319 9.59 28.01 8.16
CA SER A 319 8.32 27.32 7.97
C SER A 319 8.27 26.00 8.72
N SER A 320 7.07 25.62 9.11
CA SER A 320 6.72 24.33 9.65
C SER A 320 5.55 23.78 8.86
N ALA A 321 5.66 22.55 8.40
CA ALA A 321 4.61 21.88 7.64
C ALA A 321 4.45 20.43 8.09
N LYS A 322 3.22 19.93 8.00
CA LYS A 322 2.89 18.53 8.18
C LYS A 322 2.14 18.02 6.94
N GLY A 323 2.55 16.87 6.45
CA GLY A 323 1.89 16.13 5.38
C GLY A 323 1.40 14.79 5.89
N ASP A 324 0.10 14.55 5.80
CA ASP A 324 -0.53 13.26 6.10
C ASP A 324 -0.62 12.46 4.80
N MET A 325 0.09 11.32 4.74
CA MET A 325 0.20 10.45 3.57
C MET A 325 -0.74 9.25 3.69
N THR A 326 -1.42 8.93 2.60
CA THR A 326 -2.23 7.71 2.49
C THR A 326 -1.93 7.01 1.19
N THR A 327 -1.63 5.72 1.26
CA THR A 327 -1.45 4.86 0.08
C THR A 327 -2.05 3.49 0.33
N MET A 328 -2.90 3.01 -0.58
CA MET A 328 -3.64 1.75 -0.43
C MET A 328 -4.29 1.63 0.95
N GLN A 329 -3.82 0.74 1.82
CA GLN A 329 -4.31 0.54 3.19
C GLN A 329 -3.35 1.11 4.25
N SER A 330 -2.25 1.72 3.83
CA SER A 330 -1.18 2.23 4.69
C SER A 330 -1.29 3.74 4.87
N LYS A 331 -0.77 4.24 5.98
CA LYS A 331 -0.74 5.66 6.34
C LYS A 331 0.64 6.06 6.81
N GLY A 332 0.98 7.32 6.61
CA GLY A 332 2.23 7.89 7.11
C GLY A 332 2.14 9.41 7.27
N ASP A 333 3.17 9.97 7.85
CA ASP A 333 3.31 11.40 8.10
C ASP A 333 4.69 11.87 7.67
N THR A 334 4.75 13.11 7.14
CA THR A 334 5.98 13.87 6.92
C THR A 334 5.89 15.20 7.66
N GLU A 335 6.79 15.47 8.58
CA GLU A 335 6.91 16.77 9.25
C GLU A 335 8.16 17.48 8.76
N GLY A 336 8.02 18.69 8.27
CA GLY A 336 9.11 19.48 7.69
C GLY A 336 9.29 20.83 8.36
N TYR A 337 10.51 21.13 8.77
CA TYR A 337 10.95 22.46 9.23
C TYR A 337 11.96 23.00 8.25
N SER A 338 11.74 24.22 7.74
CA SER A 338 12.61 24.80 6.74
C SER A 338 12.99 26.24 7.08
N PHE A 339 14.22 26.61 6.74
CA PHE A 339 14.71 27.96 6.74
C PHE A 339 14.88 28.42 5.28
N HIS A 340 14.51 29.67 5.02
CA HIS A 340 14.53 30.26 3.69
C HIS A 340 15.29 31.60 3.71
N ALA A 341 16.03 31.84 2.64
CA ALA A 341 16.60 33.17 2.33
C ALA A 341 16.20 33.52 0.89
N TYR A 342 15.80 34.75 0.66
CA TYR A 342 15.31 35.17 -0.65
C TYR A 342 15.72 36.59 -1.02
N LEU A 343 15.82 36.81 -2.33
CA LEU A 343 16.17 38.09 -2.92
C LEU A 343 15.32 38.29 -4.18
N SER A 344 14.70 39.46 -4.30
CA SER A 344 13.95 39.83 -5.51
C SER A 344 14.50 41.15 -6.06
N ARG A 345 14.56 41.24 -7.38
CA ARG A 345 14.87 42.46 -8.12
C ARG A 345 13.66 42.81 -9.00
N GLN A 346 13.18 44.04 -8.89
CA GLN A 346 12.13 44.59 -9.74
C GLN A 346 12.61 45.86 -10.39
N TYR A 347 12.53 45.93 -11.71
CA TYR A 347 12.93 47.09 -12.49
C TYR A 347 11.73 47.99 -12.82
N ASN A 348 11.98 49.31 -13.00
CA ASN A 348 10.94 50.28 -13.37
C ASN A 348 10.27 49.98 -14.72
N ASN A 349 10.95 49.26 -15.62
CA ASN A 349 10.42 48.85 -16.91
C ASN A 349 9.50 47.62 -16.84
N GLY A 350 9.27 47.06 -15.63
CA GLY A 350 8.40 45.90 -15.41
C GLY A 350 9.10 44.54 -15.35
N ILE A 351 10.36 44.45 -15.71
CA ILE A 351 11.15 43.20 -15.55
C ILE A 351 11.36 42.92 -14.07
N PHE A 352 11.26 41.64 -13.70
CA PHE A 352 11.56 41.17 -12.36
C PHE A 352 12.33 39.85 -12.35
N ILE A 353 13.10 39.63 -11.30
CA ILE A 353 13.81 38.39 -11.01
C ILE A 353 13.66 38.10 -9.52
N ASP A 354 13.16 36.93 -9.16
CA ASP A 354 13.10 36.43 -7.80
C ASP A 354 14.05 35.24 -7.65
N THR A 355 14.72 35.16 -6.52
CA THR A 355 15.54 34.00 -6.16
C THR A 355 15.26 33.62 -4.71
N ALA A 356 15.38 32.34 -4.42
CA ALA A 356 15.31 31.83 -3.06
C ALA A 356 16.20 30.61 -2.90
N ALA A 357 16.66 30.39 -1.67
CA ALA A 357 17.31 29.19 -1.22
C ALA A 357 16.60 28.70 0.03
N GLN A 358 16.49 27.37 0.18
CA GLN A 358 15.91 26.75 1.37
C GLN A 358 16.77 25.61 1.87
N PHE A 359 16.78 25.43 3.18
CA PHE A 359 17.29 24.27 3.86
C PHE A 359 16.19 23.72 4.75
N GLY A 360 15.92 22.42 4.65
CA GLY A 360 14.85 21.76 5.40
C GLY A 360 15.32 20.49 6.10
N HIS A 361 14.65 20.17 7.20
CA HIS A 361 14.74 18.91 7.91
C HIS A 361 13.38 18.27 7.92
N TYR A 362 13.29 17.00 7.52
CA TYR A 362 12.04 16.27 7.35
C TYR A 362 12.08 14.96 8.13
N SER A 363 11.11 14.77 9.01
CA SER A 363 10.89 13.53 9.77
C SER A 363 9.73 12.77 9.12
N ASN A 364 9.93 11.49 8.85
CA ASN A 364 8.97 10.65 8.13
C ASN A 364 8.67 9.42 8.95
N THR A 365 7.38 9.08 9.07
CA THR A 365 6.90 7.86 9.70
C THR A 365 5.81 7.23 8.86
N ALA A 366 5.69 5.91 8.88
CA ALA A 366 4.59 5.21 8.25
C ALA A 366 4.28 3.88 8.93
N ASP A 367 3.01 3.48 8.85
CA ASP A 367 2.53 2.14 9.16
C ASP A 367 2.29 1.39 7.83
N VAL A 368 3.22 0.51 7.48
CA VAL A 368 3.12 -0.36 6.29
C VAL A 368 2.19 -1.52 6.61
N ARG A 369 1.02 -1.54 6.03
CA ARG A 369 0.06 -2.64 6.19
C ARG A 369 0.19 -3.60 5.02
N LEU A 370 0.72 -4.79 5.27
CA LEU A 370 0.86 -5.84 4.27
C LEU A 370 -0.49 -6.42 3.84
N MET A 371 -0.59 -6.88 2.60
CA MET A 371 -1.81 -7.45 2.03
C MET A 371 -2.29 -8.69 2.79
N ASN A 372 -3.56 -8.98 2.67
CA ASN A 372 -4.18 -10.23 3.13
C ASN A 372 -3.86 -10.59 4.60
N GLY A 373 -3.72 -9.60 5.47
CA GLY A 373 -3.42 -9.85 6.87
C GLY A 373 -1.97 -10.20 7.18
N GLY A 374 -1.01 -9.82 6.31
CA GLY A 374 0.44 -10.02 6.52
C GLY A 374 1.03 -9.24 7.70
N GLY A 375 0.22 -8.37 8.34
CA GLY A 375 0.61 -7.58 9.49
C GLY A 375 0.87 -6.11 9.17
N THR A 376 1.30 -5.37 10.20
CA THR A 376 1.67 -3.96 10.09
C THR A 376 3.09 -3.78 10.56
N ILE A 377 3.90 -3.10 9.75
CA ILE A 377 5.32 -2.83 10.01
C ILE A 377 5.48 -1.31 10.11
N LYS A 378 6.24 -0.84 11.09
CA LYS A 378 6.58 0.58 11.21
C LYS A 378 7.83 0.91 10.42
N ALA A 379 7.79 2.06 9.74
CA ALA A 379 8.92 2.66 9.05
C ALA A 379 9.11 4.09 9.56
N ASP A 380 10.35 4.49 9.80
CA ASP A 380 10.70 5.87 10.14
C ASP A 380 12.11 6.22 9.66
N PHE A 381 12.28 7.46 9.24
CA PHE A 381 13.58 8.05 8.95
C PHE A 381 13.52 9.58 8.96
N ASN A 382 14.69 10.20 9.06
CA ASN A 382 14.85 11.64 8.89
C ASN A 382 15.74 11.91 7.67
N THR A 383 15.46 12.99 6.95
CA THR A 383 16.30 13.47 5.84
C THR A 383 16.43 14.98 5.88
N ASN A 384 17.54 15.50 5.37
CA ASN A 384 17.74 16.92 5.15
C ASN A 384 17.63 17.25 3.67
N GLY A 385 17.20 18.46 3.36
CA GLY A 385 17.06 18.91 2.00
C GLY A 385 17.62 20.31 1.78
N PHE A 386 18.15 20.52 0.59
CA PHE A 386 18.54 21.82 0.10
C PHE A 386 17.85 22.13 -1.22
N GLY A 387 17.25 23.32 -1.33
CA GLY A 387 16.57 23.76 -2.54
C GLY A 387 16.94 25.18 -2.93
N ALA A 388 16.82 25.46 -4.21
CA ALA A 388 16.96 26.78 -4.77
C ALA A 388 15.90 27.03 -5.85
N MET A 389 15.48 28.28 -5.99
CA MET A 389 14.48 28.71 -6.97
C MET A 389 14.94 29.99 -7.65
N VAL A 390 14.68 30.08 -8.94
CA VAL A 390 14.76 31.33 -9.73
C VAL A 390 13.46 31.50 -10.51
N LYS A 391 12.90 32.72 -10.48
CA LYS A 391 11.72 33.10 -11.24
C LYS A 391 11.98 34.45 -11.91
N GLY A 392 11.73 34.52 -13.19
CA GLY A 392 11.84 35.74 -13.96
C GLY A 392 10.59 36.04 -14.74
N GLY A 393 10.31 37.32 -14.95
CA GLY A 393 9.14 37.70 -15.72
C GLY A 393 9.08 39.21 -16.01
N TYR A 394 7.91 39.58 -16.52
CA TYR A 394 7.63 40.95 -16.92
C TYR A 394 6.22 41.34 -16.48
N THR A 395 6.06 42.51 -15.88
CA THR A 395 4.75 43.05 -15.52
C THR A 395 4.41 44.20 -16.47
N TRP A 396 3.41 43.93 -17.32
CA TRP A 396 2.82 44.94 -18.18
C TRP A 396 1.56 45.52 -17.50
N LYS A 397 1.37 46.86 -17.62
CA LYS A 397 0.20 47.59 -17.11
C LYS A 397 -0.34 48.50 -18.20
N ASP A 398 -1.65 48.56 -18.36
CA ASP A 398 -2.33 49.41 -19.35
C ASP A 398 -2.54 50.88 -18.87
N GLY A 399 -2.24 51.17 -17.61
CA GLY A 399 -2.52 52.45 -16.98
C GLY A 399 -3.95 52.65 -16.47
N ASN A 400 -4.88 51.76 -16.78
CA ASN A 400 -6.27 51.81 -16.33
C ASN A 400 -6.61 50.74 -15.27
N GLY A 401 -5.58 49.98 -14.82
CA GLY A 401 -5.71 48.97 -13.80
C GLY A 401 -5.45 47.53 -14.25
N LEU A 402 -5.55 47.24 -15.56
CA LEU A 402 -5.23 45.90 -16.08
C LEU A 402 -3.71 45.67 -15.99
N PHE A 403 -3.31 44.50 -15.46
CA PHE A 403 -1.95 44.02 -15.53
C PHE A 403 -1.88 42.61 -16.09
N ILE A 404 -0.80 42.33 -16.82
CA ILE A 404 -0.45 41.02 -17.36
C ILE A 404 0.98 40.72 -16.97
N GLN A 405 1.22 39.54 -16.39
CA GLN A 405 2.52 39.16 -15.84
C GLN A 405 2.92 37.75 -16.32
N PRO A 406 3.50 37.62 -17.52
CA PRO A 406 4.15 36.37 -17.93
C PRO A 406 5.42 36.13 -17.10
N TYR A 407 5.67 34.87 -16.79
CA TYR A 407 6.82 34.43 -16.01
C TYR A 407 7.30 33.03 -16.38
N ALA A 408 8.55 32.75 -16.03
CA ALA A 408 9.12 31.42 -15.98
C ALA A 408 9.79 31.19 -14.63
N LYS A 409 9.67 30.00 -14.08
CA LYS A 409 10.25 29.60 -12.78
C LYS A 409 10.94 28.25 -12.92
N LEU A 410 12.09 28.11 -12.29
CA LEU A 410 12.82 26.86 -12.14
C LEU A 410 13.13 26.67 -10.66
N SER A 411 12.74 25.54 -10.12
CA SER A 411 13.03 25.11 -8.76
C SER A 411 13.82 23.81 -8.79
N ALA A 412 14.89 23.73 -8.02
CA ALA A 412 15.69 22.53 -7.85
C ALA A 412 15.79 22.20 -6.36
N LEU A 413 15.62 20.92 -6.03
CA LEU A 413 15.67 20.39 -4.67
C LEU A 413 16.46 19.08 -4.68
N THR A 414 17.27 18.87 -3.65
CA THR A 414 17.87 17.58 -3.34
C THR A 414 17.64 17.24 -1.87
N LEU A 415 17.21 16.01 -1.60
CA LEU A 415 17.14 15.44 -0.26
C LEU A 415 18.26 14.41 -0.10
N GLU A 416 18.82 14.31 1.09
CA GLU A 416 19.84 13.31 1.42
C GLU A 416 19.25 11.92 1.32
N GLY A 417 20.04 10.96 0.81
CA GLY A 417 19.70 9.54 0.83
C GLY A 417 19.63 8.99 2.25
N VAL A 418 18.83 7.96 2.46
CA VAL A 418 18.59 7.39 3.77
C VAL A 418 18.62 5.87 3.76
N ASP A 419 19.06 5.32 4.88
CA ASP A 419 19.01 3.88 5.18
C ASP A 419 18.14 3.63 6.41
N TYR A 420 17.23 2.67 6.31
CA TYR A 420 16.38 2.23 7.42
C TYR A 420 15.96 0.77 7.22
N GLN A 421 15.18 0.21 8.13
CA GLN A 421 14.75 -1.18 8.05
C GLN A 421 13.23 -1.32 8.16
N LEU A 422 12.69 -2.26 7.41
CA LEU A 422 11.34 -2.78 7.57
C LEU A 422 11.44 -4.20 8.11
N ASN A 423 11.10 -4.41 9.39
CA ASN A 423 11.11 -5.73 10.02
C ASN A 423 12.38 -6.56 9.73
N GLY A 424 13.55 -5.88 9.77
CA GLY A 424 14.85 -6.52 9.52
C GLY A 424 15.26 -6.61 8.05
N VAL A 425 14.45 -6.16 7.11
CA VAL A 425 14.82 -6.02 5.69
C VAL A 425 15.32 -4.60 5.44
N ASP A 426 16.51 -4.47 4.86
CA ASP A 426 17.12 -3.17 4.60
C ASP A 426 16.38 -2.42 3.50
N VAL A 427 16.10 -1.14 3.76
CA VAL A 427 15.62 -0.17 2.77
C VAL A 427 16.69 0.89 2.57
N HIS A 428 17.04 1.14 1.32
CA HIS A 428 17.95 2.20 0.93
C HIS A 428 17.27 3.13 -0.08
N SER A 429 17.16 4.41 0.25
CA SER A 429 16.73 5.43 -0.69
C SER A 429 17.94 6.25 -1.12
N ASP A 430 18.17 6.31 -2.43
CA ASP A 430 19.15 7.25 -2.99
C ASP A 430 18.74 8.69 -2.65
N SER A 431 19.64 9.65 -2.85
CA SER A 431 19.29 11.08 -2.76
C SER A 431 18.11 11.38 -3.69
N TYR A 432 17.05 11.97 -3.16
CA TYR A 432 15.86 12.34 -3.93
C TYR A 432 16.04 13.72 -4.55
N ASN A 433 15.92 13.81 -5.87
CA ASN A 433 16.07 15.04 -6.61
C ASN A 433 14.76 15.46 -7.26
N SER A 434 14.47 16.76 -7.29
CA SER A 434 13.35 17.36 -8.01
C SER A 434 13.84 18.59 -8.75
N VAL A 435 13.53 18.70 -10.04
CA VAL A 435 13.78 19.86 -10.88
C VAL A 435 12.48 20.23 -11.58
N LEU A 436 11.77 21.20 -11.00
CA LEU A 436 10.45 21.61 -11.45
C LEU A 436 10.53 22.91 -12.24
N GLY A 437 10.19 22.87 -13.52
CA GLY A 437 10.02 24.03 -14.38
C GLY A 437 8.56 24.44 -14.46
N GLU A 438 8.31 25.76 -14.47
CA GLU A 438 6.98 26.33 -14.63
C GLU A 438 7.04 27.54 -15.55
N ALA A 439 6.12 27.63 -16.52
CA ALA A 439 5.92 28.81 -17.34
C ALA A 439 4.45 29.20 -17.33
N GLY A 440 4.17 30.45 -16.99
CA GLY A 440 2.80 30.88 -16.79
C GLY A 440 2.58 32.36 -17.02
N THR A 441 1.33 32.78 -16.84
CA THR A 441 0.93 34.17 -16.88
C THR A 441 -0.14 34.44 -15.83
N ARG A 442 -0.05 35.62 -15.22
CA ARG A 442 -1.10 36.19 -14.38
C ARG A 442 -1.78 37.32 -15.11
N VAL A 443 -3.09 37.38 -15.01
CA VAL A 443 -3.90 38.48 -15.52
C VAL A 443 -4.77 38.98 -14.39
N GLY A 444 -4.70 40.24 -14.08
CA GLY A 444 -5.44 40.82 -12.97
C GLY A 444 -5.80 42.29 -13.19
N TYR A 445 -6.50 42.84 -12.22
CA TYR A 445 -6.98 44.19 -12.29
C TYR A 445 -6.82 44.89 -10.95
N ASP A 446 -6.46 46.18 -10.99
CA ASP A 446 -6.21 47.02 -9.84
C ASP A 446 -7.46 47.86 -9.52
N PHE A 447 -8.08 47.59 -8.36
CA PHE A 447 -9.29 48.27 -7.89
C PHE A 447 -8.98 49.11 -6.68
N ALA A 448 -9.40 50.39 -6.70
CA ALA A 448 -9.45 51.22 -5.50
C ALA A 448 -10.79 50.99 -4.79
N VAL A 449 -10.75 50.60 -3.51
CA VAL A 449 -11.93 50.32 -2.65
C VAL A 449 -11.80 51.15 -1.36
N GLY A 450 -12.34 52.36 -1.38
CA GLY A 450 -12.12 53.33 -0.28
C GLY A 450 -10.66 53.74 -0.16
N ASN A 451 -10.04 53.45 0.98
CA ASN A 451 -8.60 53.70 1.20
C ASN A 451 -7.72 52.46 0.90
N ALA A 452 -8.31 51.34 0.49
CA ALA A 452 -7.59 50.14 0.15
C ALA A 452 -7.44 49.97 -1.36
N THR A 453 -6.38 49.28 -1.76
CA THR A 453 -6.18 48.81 -3.14
C THR A 453 -6.28 47.29 -3.15
N VAL A 454 -7.09 46.76 -4.07
CA VAL A 454 -7.33 45.31 -4.18
C VAL A 454 -7.02 44.86 -5.60
N LYS A 455 -6.19 43.82 -5.72
CA LYS A 455 -5.68 43.30 -7.00
C LYS A 455 -6.00 41.81 -7.15
N PRO A 456 -7.24 41.47 -7.56
CA PRO A 456 -7.56 40.09 -7.94
C PRO A 456 -6.86 39.74 -9.25
N TYR A 457 -6.49 38.44 -9.37
CA TYR A 457 -5.85 37.90 -10.57
C TYR A 457 -6.23 36.43 -10.82
N LEU A 458 -6.10 36.02 -12.06
CA LEU A 458 -6.08 34.63 -12.50
C LEU A 458 -4.66 34.23 -12.88
N ASN A 459 -4.30 32.98 -12.64
CA ASN A 459 -3.02 32.38 -13.00
C ASN A 459 -3.25 31.16 -13.89
N LEU A 460 -2.50 31.09 -14.98
CA LEU A 460 -2.44 29.92 -15.87
C LEU A 460 -0.98 29.55 -16.07
N ALA A 461 -0.62 28.30 -15.85
CA ALA A 461 0.75 27.83 -16.02
C ALA A 461 0.82 26.39 -16.53
N ALA A 462 1.91 26.10 -17.24
CA ALA A 462 2.35 24.74 -17.54
C ALA A 462 3.57 24.43 -16.67
N LEU A 463 3.59 23.21 -16.13
CA LEU A 463 4.66 22.72 -15.28
C LEU A 463 5.24 21.44 -15.89
N ASN A 464 6.52 21.19 -15.60
CA ASN A 464 7.13 19.89 -15.87
C ASN A 464 8.15 19.57 -14.78
N GLU A 465 8.03 18.37 -14.21
CA GLU A 465 9.09 17.79 -13.38
C GLU A 465 10.04 17.00 -14.27
N PHE A 466 11.31 17.38 -14.24
CA PHE A 466 12.36 16.85 -15.11
C PHE A 466 13.20 15.76 -14.46
N SER A 467 13.08 15.58 -13.15
CA SER A 467 13.89 14.61 -12.42
C SER A 467 13.33 13.21 -12.52
N ASP A 468 14.17 12.29 -12.96
CA ASP A 468 13.90 10.87 -13.03
C ASP A 468 15.08 10.11 -12.39
N GLY A 469 14.86 8.86 -11.97
CA GLY A 469 15.91 7.99 -11.44
C GLY A 469 16.11 8.08 -9.93
N ASN A 470 15.15 8.62 -9.17
CA ASN A 470 15.13 8.55 -7.71
C ASN A 470 14.82 7.12 -7.26
N LYS A 471 15.86 6.34 -6.95
CA LYS A 471 15.73 4.90 -6.66
C LYS A 471 15.55 4.64 -5.18
N VAL A 472 14.67 3.66 -4.90
CA VAL A 472 14.52 3.06 -3.57
C VAL A 472 14.71 1.56 -3.71
N ARG A 473 15.47 0.95 -2.79
CA ARG A 473 15.71 -0.49 -2.73
C ARG A 473 15.08 -1.09 -1.49
N LEU A 474 14.53 -2.29 -1.64
CA LEU A 474 14.10 -3.15 -0.55
C LEU A 474 14.84 -4.48 -0.71
N GLY A 475 15.79 -4.78 0.20
CA GLY A 475 16.72 -5.87 0.01
C GLY A 475 17.48 -5.72 -1.31
N ASP A 476 17.38 -6.72 -2.18
CA ASP A 476 18.08 -6.75 -3.48
C ASP A 476 17.26 -6.15 -4.65
N GLU A 477 15.98 -5.84 -4.45
CA GLU A 477 15.13 -5.25 -5.49
C GLU A 477 15.17 -3.73 -5.43
N SER A 478 15.06 -3.06 -6.60
CA SER A 478 15.00 -1.60 -6.69
C SER A 478 13.85 -1.12 -7.56
N VAL A 479 13.33 0.06 -7.23
CA VAL A 479 12.23 0.70 -7.95
C VAL A 479 12.47 2.20 -8.06
N ASN A 480 11.95 2.83 -9.12
CA ASN A 480 12.02 4.28 -9.32
C ASN A 480 10.85 4.98 -8.60
N ALA A 481 11.17 5.80 -7.62
CA ALA A 481 10.20 6.58 -6.83
C ALA A 481 10.00 8.03 -7.36
N SER A 482 10.52 8.35 -8.55
CA SER A 482 10.34 9.67 -9.16
C SER A 482 8.87 9.95 -9.46
N ILE A 483 8.51 11.22 -9.34
CA ILE A 483 7.26 11.77 -9.84
C ILE A 483 7.66 12.74 -10.93
N ASP A 484 7.56 12.34 -12.18
CA ASP A 484 7.98 13.13 -13.34
C ASP A 484 6.82 13.44 -14.26
N GLY A 485 7.04 14.32 -15.23
CA GLY A 485 6.08 14.64 -16.26
C GLY A 485 5.46 16.03 -16.20
N ALA A 486 4.55 16.26 -17.13
CA ALA A 486 3.93 17.56 -17.39
C ALA A 486 2.59 17.69 -16.64
N ALA A 487 2.28 18.92 -16.25
CA ALA A 487 1.00 19.28 -15.64
C ALA A 487 0.59 20.70 -16.04
N PHE A 488 -0.68 21.01 -15.89
CA PHE A 488 -1.22 22.36 -16.04
C PHE A 488 -1.79 22.83 -14.71
N ARG A 489 -1.55 24.13 -14.44
CA ARG A 489 -2.07 24.81 -13.25
C ARG A 489 -3.01 25.92 -13.65
N VAL A 490 -4.16 26.00 -13.01
CA VAL A 490 -5.07 27.13 -13.04
C VAL A 490 -5.33 27.61 -11.63
N GLY A 491 -5.25 28.91 -11.41
CA GLY A 491 -5.43 29.48 -10.09
C GLY A 491 -6.08 30.86 -10.11
N ALA A 492 -6.50 31.28 -8.93
CA ALA A 492 -6.98 32.63 -8.68
C ALA A 492 -6.39 33.14 -7.38
N GLY A 493 -6.14 34.42 -7.31
CA GLY A 493 -5.64 35.05 -6.10
C GLY A 493 -6.04 36.51 -5.99
N VAL A 494 -5.70 37.08 -4.86
CA VAL A 494 -5.92 38.48 -4.55
C VAL A 494 -4.79 39.00 -3.67
N GLN A 495 -4.31 40.19 -3.96
CA GLN A 495 -3.48 40.98 -3.07
C GLN A 495 -4.23 42.26 -2.68
N ALA A 496 -4.19 42.65 -1.43
CA ALA A 496 -4.83 43.85 -0.93
C ALA A 496 -3.90 44.68 -0.05
N ASP A 497 -3.76 45.94 -0.39
CA ASP A 497 -3.19 46.96 0.50
C ASP A 497 -4.34 47.56 1.32
N ILE A 498 -4.53 47.06 2.56
CA ILE A 498 -5.66 47.42 3.44
C ILE A 498 -5.45 48.80 4.03
N THR A 499 -4.21 49.08 4.45
CA THR A 499 -3.76 50.37 4.94
C THR A 499 -2.36 50.65 4.39
N LYS A 500 -1.81 51.82 4.72
CA LYS A 500 -0.41 52.18 4.35
C LYS A 500 0.64 51.22 4.95
N ASN A 501 0.29 50.51 6.04
CA ASN A 501 1.22 49.69 6.79
C ASN A 501 0.75 48.22 6.90
N MET A 502 -0.38 47.83 6.27
CA MET A 502 -0.94 46.49 6.41
C MET A 502 -1.45 45.98 5.07
N GLY A 503 -1.03 44.81 4.70
CA GLY A 503 -1.48 44.10 3.52
C GLY A 503 -1.95 42.67 3.84
N ALA A 504 -2.72 42.12 2.92
CA ALA A 504 -3.12 40.73 2.94
C ALA A 504 -3.13 40.16 1.52
N TYR A 505 -2.95 38.85 1.42
CA TYR A 505 -3.01 38.16 0.14
C TYR A 505 -3.51 36.74 0.31
N ALA A 506 -4.13 36.20 -0.73
CA ALA A 506 -4.58 34.83 -0.77
C ALA A 506 -4.52 34.29 -2.21
N SER A 507 -4.27 33.00 -2.35
CA SER A 507 -4.40 32.30 -3.63
C SER A 507 -4.92 30.89 -3.45
N LEU A 508 -5.56 30.38 -4.50
CA LEU A 508 -5.99 29.00 -4.63
C LEU A 508 -5.61 28.53 -6.04
N ASP A 509 -4.99 27.38 -6.11
CA ASP A 509 -4.53 26.75 -7.34
C ASP A 509 -5.03 25.30 -7.45
N TYR A 510 -5.31 24.89 -8.68
CA TYR A 510 -5.59 23.51 -9.09
C TYR A 510 -4.54 23.12 -10.13
N THR A 511 -3.90 21.97 -9.93
CA THR A 511 -2.90 21.43 -10.88
C THR A 511 -3.33 20.04 -11.31
N LYS A 512 -3.24 19.74 -12.61
CA LYS A 512 -3.55 18.45 -13.19
C LYS A 512 -2.53 18.04 -14.25
N GLY A 513 -1.96 16.88 -14.09
CA GLY A 513 -1.13 16.13 -15.03
C GLY A 513 -1.46 14.65 -14.96
N ASP A 514 -0.63 13.82 -15.57
CA ASP A 514 -0.80 12.37 -15.54
C ASP A 514 -0.38 11.80 -14.18
N ASP A 515 0.80 12.16 -13.69
CA ASP A 515 1.40 11.68 -12.45
C ASP A 515 1.38 12.71 -11.30
N ILE A 516 1.07 13.98 -11.64
CA ILE A 516 1.00 15.10 -10.72
C ILE A 516 -0.42 15.66 -10.72
N GLU A 517 -1.10 15.55 -9.60
CA GLU A 517 -2.39 16.21 -9.39
C GLU A 517 -2.41 16.89 -8.02
N ASN A 518 -2.66 18.22 -8.00
CA ASN A 518 -2.91 18.97 -6.79
C ASN A 518 -4.34 19.54 -6.88
N PRO A 519 -5.35 18.81 -6.39
CA PRO A 519 -6.74 19.24 -6.47
C PRO A 519 -7.04 20.55 -5.75
N LEU A 520 -6.22 20.88 -4.78
CA LEU A 520 -6.32 22.12 -4.03
C LEU A 520 -4.97 22.48 -3.44
N GLN A 521 -4.48 23.67 -3.73
CA GLN A 521 -3.33 24.29 -3.09
C GLN A 521 -3.68 25.74 -2.74
N GLY A 522 -3.45 26.17 -1.52
CA GLY A 522 -3.83 27.49 -1.09
C GLY A 522 -2.82 28.13 -0.15
N VAL A 523 -2.78 29.46 -0.22
CA VAL A 523 -1.98 30.32 0.67
C VAL A 523 -2.83 31.49 1.11
N VAL A 524 -2.75 31.84 2.38
CA VAL A 524 -3.32 33.09 2.95
C VAL A 524 -2.26 33.75 3.80
N GLY A 525 -1.94 34.99 3.51
CA GLY A 525 -0.90 35.75 4.21
C GLY A 525 -1.34 37.15 4.62
N ILE A 526 -0.72 37.64 5.67
CA ILE A 526 -0.81 39.03 6.13
C ILE A 526 0.58 39.56 6.36
N ASN A 527 0.76 40.85 6.13
CA ASN A 527 2.01 41.56 6.40
C ASN A 527 1.79 42.92 7.06
N VAL A 528 2.74 43.29 7.88
CA VAL A 528 2.85 44.62 8.48
C VAL A 528 4.17 45.21 8.05
N THR A 529 4.10 46.35 7.35
CA THR A 529 5.25 47.09 6.81
C THR A 529 5.55 48.32 7.65
N TRP A 530 6.80 48.71 7.75
CA TRP A 530 7.27 49.90 8.49
C TRP A 530 7.97 50.93 7.60
#